data_4a71a98f0e5a1ecaa4c7d9f47dca0ad5
#
_entry.id   4a71a98f0e5a1ecaa4c7d9f47dca0ad5
#
_cell.length_a   1.000
_cell.length_b   1.000
_cell.length_c   1.000
_cell.angle_alpha   90.00
_cell.angle_beta   90.00
_cell.angle_gamma   90.00
#
_symmetry.space_group_name_H-M   'P 1'
#
loop_
_entity.id
_entity.type
_entity.pdbx_description
1 polymer ?
#
loop_
_entity_poly.entity_id
_entity_poly.type
_entity_poly.pdbx_seq_one_letter_code
_entity_poly.pdbx_strand_id
1 'polypeptide(L)'
;NLVTGQQLLRSVSPEARLMINGTAYNVGGLYGQKEKAYLLPAWLNELKANDNDFIFKDYKISEIKSFIHWNEKTASGKIPTWATNKKQPTGKMISFRYQSVVPALKDVIVKVNYELYDGIPLIVKWVTVENKTSAVIKLDRVVNEILGIVEEESAVVGKPEMMKKPQGIYVETNYAFNNAMRYDISDQTLHWKTDSSYTSQVNYNYETPCILEVYPDKAPGIELKQNEVFNSVRSYELLM
;
A
#
# COMPACT_ATOMS: atom_id res chain seq x y z
N ASN A 1 -9.48 8.42 12.49
CA ASN A 1 -10.24 7.76 13.53
C ASN A 1 -11.71 8.19 13.44
N LEU A 2 -12.61 7.29 13.06
CA LEU A 2 -14.05 7.60 12.91
C LEU A 2 -14.71 7.98 14.23
N VAL A 3 -14.19 7.50 15.36
CA VAL A 3 -14.73 7.77 16.71
C VAL A 3 -14.33 9.13 17.23
N THR A 4 -13.10 9.58 16.97
CA THR A 4 -12.56 10.84 17.49
C THR A 4 -12.52 11.96 16.46
N GLY A 5 -12.84 11.67 15.20
CA GLY A 5 -12.71 12.64 14.09
C GLY A 5 -11.28 12.99 13.71
N GLN A 6 -10.29 12.30 14.27
CA GLN A 6 -8.89 12.53 13.93
C GLN A 6 -8.56 11.96 12.54
N GLN A 7 -7.77 12.70 11.78
CA GLN A 7 -7.24 12.25 10.50
C GLN A 7 -5.89 11.56 10.72
N LEU A 8 -5.73 10.36 10.18
CA LEU A 8 -4.45 9.66 10.13
C LEU A 8 -3.59 10.18 8.98
N LEU A 9 -4.21 10.47 7.84
CA LEU A 9 -3.52 10.91 6.62
C LEU A 9 -3.61 12.43 6.50
N ARG A 10 -2.47 13.08 6.24
CA ARG A 10 -2.35 14.52 6.01
C ARG A 10 -2.35 14.90 4.54
N SER A 11 -2.05 13.96 3.65
CA SER A 11 -1.95 14.24 2.23
C SER A 11 -2.52 13.12 1.37
N VAL A 12 -2.97 13.49 0.17
CA VAL A 12 -3.34 12.52 -0.86
C VAL A 12 -2.06 12.02 -1.51
N SER A 13 -1.88 10.71 -1.48
CA SER A 13 -0.79 9.99 -2.15
C SER A 13 -1.34 9.14 -3.28
N PRO A 14 -0.49 8.71 -4.25
CA PRO A 14 -0.89 7.66 -5.17
C PRO A 14 -1.24 6.37 -4.42
N GLU A 15 -2.15 5.61 -4.96
CA GLU A 15 -2.51 4.28 -4.44
C GLU A 15 -1.31 3.31 -4.44
N ALA A 16 -0.48 3.43 -5.47
CA ALA A 16 0.71 2.61 -5.65
C ALA A 16 1.69 3.30 -6.60
N ARG A 17 2.90 2.79 -6.70
CA ARG A 17 3.87 3.19 -7.74
C ARG A 17 4.46 1.96 -8.40
N LEU A 18 4.48 1.95 -9.72
CA LEU A 18 5.07 0.90 -10.53
C LEU A 18 6.33 1.44 -11.20
N MET A 19 7.40 0.63 -11.22
CA MET A 19 8.53 0.87 -12.10
C MET A 19 8.46 -0.15 -13.22
N ILE A 20 8.19 0.32 -14.44
CA ILE A 20 8.03 -0.51 -15.63
C ILE A 20 9.09 -0.08 -16.65
N ASN A 21 9.92 -1.02 -17.12
CA ASN A 21 11.01 -0.77 -18.06
C ASN A 21 11.91 0.41 -17.62
N GLY A 22 12.21 0.49 -16.32
CA GLY A 22 13.04 1.54 -15.73
C GLY A 22 12.37 2.90 -15.52
N THR A 23 11.09 3.05 -15.88
CA THR A 23 10.32 4.30 -15.70
C THR A 23 9.28 4.15 -14.59
N ALA A 24 9.19 5.16 -13.72
CA ALA A 24 8.23 5.18 -12.62
C ALA A 24 6.88 5.76 -13.07
N TYR A 25 5.80 5.09 -12.71
CA TYR A 25 4.42 5.50 -12.94
C TYR A 25 3.63 5.39 -11.65
N ASN A 26 2.89 6.44 -11.29
CA ASN A 26 1.98 6.37 -10.17
C ASN A 26 0.64 5.73 -10.60
N VAL A 27 -0.06 5.17 -9.63
CA VAL A 27 -1.39 4.57 -9.81
C VAL A 27 -2.38 5.40 -9.00
N GLY A 28 -3.36 6.00 -9.65
CA GLY A 28 -4.40 6.79 -9.00
C GLY A 28 -3.93 8.08 -8.32
N GLY A 29 -2.75 8.60 -8.69
CA GLY A 29 -2.23 9.85 -8.13
C GLY A 29 -3.15 11.04 -8.43
N LEU A 30 -3.42 11.86 -7.40
CA LEU A 30 -4.11 13.13 -7.52
C LEU A 30 -3.18 14.25 -7.04
N TYR A 31 -3.11 15.33 -7.82
CA TYR A 31 -2.14 16.41 -7.63
C TYR A 31 -2.84 17.74 -7.45
N GLY A 32 -2.15 18.69 -6.84
CA GLY A 32 -2.65 20.04 -6.63
C GLY A 32 -3.09 20.32 -5.20
N GLN A 33 -2.78 19.42 -4.25
CA GLN A 33 -2.99 19.72 -2.83
C GLN A 33 -2.17 20.96 -2.44
N LYS A 34 -2.85 21.98 -1.89
CA LYS A 34 -2.28 23.31 -1.60
C LYS A 34 -1.30 23.28 -0.43
N GLU A 35 -1.63 22.51 0.59
CA GLU A 35 -0.83 22.33 1.79
C GLU A 35 -0.69 20.84 2.10
N LYS A 36 0.52 20.42 2.45
CA LYS A 36 0.82 19.00 2.68
C LYS A 36 0.79 18.60 4.16
N ALA A 37 0.76 19.55 5.06
CA ALA A 37 0.70 19.30 6.49
C ALA A 37 -0.68 18.81 6.95
N TYR A 38 -1.74 19.13 6.20
CA TYR A 38 -3.11 18.71 6.49
C TYR A 38 -3.96 18.65 5.21
N LEU A 39 -5.07 17.93 5.27
CA LEU A 39 -5.98 17.74 4.15
C LEU A 39 -7.37 18.25 4.52
N LEU A 40 -7.87 19.25 3.78
CA LEU A 40 -9.25 19.71 3.89
C LEU A 40 -10.13 19.01 2.85
N PRO A 41 -11.29 18.46 3.24
CA PRO A 41 -12.20 17.78 2.31
C PRO A 41 -12.59 18.64 1.09
N ALA A 42 -12.70 19.96 1.26
CA ALA A 42 -13.04 20.88 0.18
C ALA A 42 -12.00 20.88 -0.96
N TRP A 43 -10.74 20.57 -0.66
CA TRP A 43 -9.66 20.55 -1.66
C TRP A 43 -9.71 19.32 -2.57
N LEU A 44 -10.36 18.25 -2.15
CA LEU A 44 -10.39 16.98 -2.92
C LEU A 44 -10.96 17.18 -4.32
N ASN A 45 -11.93 18.09 -4.49
CA ASN A 45 -12.53 18.40 -5.79
C ASN A 45 -11.63 19.22 -6.72
N GLU A 46 -10.57 19.82 -6.19
CA GLU A 46 -9.61 20.62 -6.96
C GLU A 46 -8.42 19.79 -7.49
N LEU A 47 -8.24 18.58 -6.94
CA LEU A 47 -7.13 17.69 -7.30
C LEU A 47 -7.35 17.11 -8.70
N LYS A 48 -6.24 16.92 -9.42
CA LYS A 48 -6.24 16.43 -10.81
C LYS A 48 -5.33 15.23 -10.98
N ALA A 49 -5.76 14.26 -11.78
CA ALA A 49 -4.90 13.17 -12.22
C ALA A 49 -3.83 13.70 -13.20
N ASN A 50 -2.74 12.95 -13.33
CA ASN A 50 -1.70 13.20 -14.31
C ASN A 50 -1.82 12.15 -15.45
N ASP A 51 -1.86 12.62 -16.70
CA ASP A 51 -2.02 11.75 -17.88
C ASP A 51 -0.84 10.77 -18.08
N ASN A 52 0.31 11.02 -17.46
CA ASN A 52 1.43 10.08 -17.50
C ASN A 52 1.28 8.92 -16.51
N ASP A 53 0.30 8.99 -15.61
CA ASP A 53 0.04 7.97 -14.59
C ASP A 53 -1.06 6.98 -15.02
N PHE A 54 -1.25 5.93 -14.22
CA PHE A 54 -2.40 5.05 -14.35
C PHE A 54 -3.63 5.71 -13.73
N ILE A 55 -4.63 6.00 -14.55
CA ILE A 55 -5.83 6.74 -14.19
C ILE A 55 -6.96 5.78 -13.85
N PHE A 56 -7.71 6.09 -12.79
CA PHE A 56 -8.90 5.34 -12.37
C PHE A 56 -9.93 5.20 -13.50
N LYS A 57 -10.47 4.01 -13.64
CA LYS A 57 -11.50 3.67 -14.64
C LYS A 57 -12.81 3.23 -14.02
N ASP A 58 -12.75 2.21 -13.18
CA ASP A 58 -13.91 1.62 -12.50
C ASP A 58 -13.48 0.82 -11.26
N TYR A 59 -14.47 0.29 -10.56
CA TYR A 59 -14.26 -0.59 -9.42
C TYR A 59 -15.24 -1.75 -9.40
N LYS A 60 -14.88 -2.79 -8.68
CA LYS A 60 -15.73 -3.95 -8.40
C LYS A 60 -15.73 -4.27 -6.92
N ILE A 61 -16.92 -4.50 -6.36
CA ILE A 61 -17.10 -5.00 -5.00
C ILE A 61 -17.44 -6.49 -5.06
N SER A 62 -16.85 -7.26 -4.18
CA SER A 62 -17.13 -8.70 -4.02
C SER A 62 -16.95 -9.12 -2.56
N GLU A 63 -17.33 -10.37 -2.26
CA GLU A 63 -17.02 -10.99 -0.98
C GLU A 63 -15.52 -11.29 -0.88
N ILE A 64 -14.99 -11.30 0.34
CA ILE A 64 -13.61 -11.73 0.61
C ILE A 64 -13.44 -13.19 0.20
N LYS A 65 -12.33 -13.48 -0.46
CA LYS A 65 -11.91 -14.86 -0.76
C LYS A 65 -10.73 -15.23 0.13
N SER A 66 -10.81 -16.37 0.78
CA SER A 66 -9.69 -16.87 1.56
C SER A 66 -8.42 -16.93 0.71
N PHE A 67 -7.39 -16.21 1.11
CA PHE A 67 -6.07 -16.25 0.47
C PHE A 67 -5.28 -17.48 0.89
N ILE A 68 -5.45 -17.90 2.15
CA ILE A 68 -4.80 -19.08 2.70
C ILE A 68 -5.87 -20.16 2.90
N HIS A 69 -5.76 -21.26 2.17
CA HIS A 69 -6.53 -22.46 2.44
C HIS A 69 -5.89 -23.17 3.63
N TRP A 70 -6.38 -22.88 4.81
CA TRP A 70 -5.90 -23.53 6.01
C TRP A 70 -6.31 -24.99 6.02
N ASN A 71 -5.34 -25.88 5.87
CA ASN A 71 -5.57 -27.30 6.00
C ASN A 71 -5.45 -27.68 7.49
N GLU A 72 -6.56 -28.04 8.12
CA GLU A 72 -6.65 -28.31 9.56
C GLU A 72 -5.93 -29.59 10.01
N LYS A 73 -5.21 -30.28 9.12
CA LYS A 73 -4.43 -31.48 9.48
C LYS A 73 -3.18 -31.08 10.25
N THR A 74 -3.21 -31.30 11.56
CA THR A 74 -1.99 -31.31 12.37
C THR A 74 -1.26 -32.64 12.20
N ALA A 75 0.06 -32.66 12.41
CA ALA A 75 0.84 -33.89 12.36
C ALA A 75 0.34 -34.97 13.35
N SER A 76 -0.37 -34.60 14.40
CA SER A 76 -0.97 -35.49 15.40
C SER A 76 -2.43 -35.87 15.10
N GLY A 77 -3.02 -35.33 14.03
CA GLY A 77 -4.45 -35.53 13.69
C GLY A 77 -5.44 -34.87 14.66
N LYS A 78 -4.96 -34.19 15.70
CA LYS A 78 -5.80 -33.47 16.67
C LYS A 78 -5.74 -31.97 16.42
N ILE A 79 -6.89 -31.35 16.21
CA ILE A 79 -7.02 -29.91 16.13
C ILE A 79 -7.07 -29.33 17.54
N PRO A 80 -6.24 -28.35 17.90
CA PRO A 80 -6.33 -27.71 19.21
C PRO A 80 -7.74 -27.11 19.40
N THR A 81 -8.27 -27.17 20.62
CA THR A 81 -9.63 -26.66 20.91
C THR A 81 -9.82 -25.19 20.55
N TRP A 82 -8.78 -24.36 20.67
CA TRP A 82 -8.81 -22.96 20.25
C TRP A 82 -8.89 -22.77 18.73
N ALA A 83 -8.57 -23.80 17.95
CA ALA A 83 -8.61 -23.74 16.47
C ALA A 83 -9.92 -24.33 15.89
N THR A 84 -10.75 -25.02 16.70
CA THR A 84 -11.96 -25.73 16.24
C THR A 84 -13.09 -24.79 15.84
N ASN A 85 -13.09 -23.53 16.27
CA ASN A 85 -14.15 -22.55 16.03
C ASN A 85 -13.74 -21.44 15.04
N LYS A 86 -12.76 -21.68 14.18
CA LYS A 86 -12.37 -20.70 13.16
C LYS A 86 -13.48 -20.55 12.13
N LYS A 87 -14.27 -19.51 12.27
CA LYS A 87 -15.13 -19.03 11.17
C LYS A 87 -14.25 -18.29 10.17
N GLN A 88 -14.51 -18.49 8.88
CA GLN A 88 -13.94 -17.63 7.85
C GLN A 88 -14.34 -16.18 8.16
N PRO A 89 -13.38 -15.24 8.17
CA PRO A 89 -13.72 -13.85 8.39
C PRO A 89 -14.63 -13.37 7.26
N THR A 90 -15.68 -12.65 7.63
CA THR A 90 -16.57 -11.98 6.68
C THR A 90 -16.07 -10.57 6.39
N GLY A 91 -16.51 -10.00 5.30
CA GLY A 91 -16.13 -8.65 4.89
C GLY A 91 -16.32 -8.42 3.39
N LYS A 92 -15.79 -7.33 2.90
CA LYS A 92 -15.89 -6.95 1.49
C LYS A 92 -14.52 -6.73 0.89
N MET A 93 -14.37 -7.12 -0.36
CA MET A 93 -13.23 -6.80 -1.20
C MET A 93 -13.65 -5.75 -2.23
N ILE A 94 -12.86 -4.68 -2.35
CA ILE A 94 -12.98 -3.67 -3.41
C ILE A 94 -11.74 -3.78 -4.29
N SER A 95 -11.94 -3.81 -5.60
CA SER A 95 -10.87 -3.78 -6.59
C SER A 95 -11.06 -2.56 -7.49
N PHE A 96 -10.18 -1.60 -7.39
CA PHE A 96 -10.13 -0.41 -8.26
C PHE A 96 -9.27 -0.71 -9.48
N ARG A 97 -9.79 -0.43 -10.68
CA ARG A 97 -9.08 -0.64 -11.94
C ARG A 97 -8.54 0.67 -12.48
N TYR A 98 -7.27 0.62 -12.90
CA TYR A 98 -6.53 1.74 -13.47
C TYR A 98 -5.96 1.36 -14.82
N GLN A 99 -5.87 2.33 -15.73
CA GLN A 99 -5.24 2.18 -17.03
C GLN A 99 -4.43 3.43 -17.38
N SER A 100 -3.34 3.24 -18.12
CA SER A 100 -2.56 4.35 -18.64
C SER A 100 -3.07 4.78 -20.01
N VAL A 101 -2.94 6.07 -20.32
CA VAL A 101 -3.13 6.61 -21.67
C VAL A 101 -1.83 6.62 -22.48
N VAL A 102 -0.69 6.32 -21.85
CA VAL A 102 0.60 6.16 -22.53
C VAL A 102 0.50 5.01 -23.53
N PRO A 103 0.79 5.22 -24.83
CA PRO A 103 0.54 4.22 -25.88
C PRO A 103 1.15 2.85 -25.60
N ALA A 104 2.37 2.81 -25.08
CA ALA A 104 3.07 1.56 -24.75
C ALA A 104 2.45 0.79 -23.57
N LEU A 105 1.64 1.45 -22.75
CA LEU A 105 1.06 0.89 -21.51
C LEU A 105 -0.47 0.87 -21.49
N LYS A 106 -1.13 1.30 -22.59
CA LYS A 106 -2.61 1.41 -22.64
C LYS A 106 -3.32 0.10 -22.35
N ASP A 107 -2.70 -1.04 -22.68
CA ASP A 107 -3.24 -2.38 -22.46
C ASP A 107 -2.59 -3.08 -21.24
N VAL A 108 -1.86 -2.33 -20.41
CA VAL A 108 -1.47 -2.77 -19.06
C VAL A 108 -2.58 -2.41 -18.10
N ILE A 109 -3.16 -3.42 -17.45
CA ILE A 109 -4.25 -3.23 -16.48
C ILE A 109 -3.65 -3.32 -15.09
N VAL A 110 -3.89 -2.30 -14.29
CA VAL A 110 -3.50 -2.27 -12.87
C VAL A 110 -4.76 -2.32 -12.02
N LYS A 111 -4.76 -3.19 -11.02
CA LYS A 111 -5.82 -3.24 -10.02
C LYS A 111 -5.22 -3.01 -8.64
N VAL A 112 -5.81 -2.11 -7.88
CA VAL A 112 -5.53 -1.94 -6.46
C VAL A 112 -6.68 -2.58 -5.71
N ASN A 113 -6.36 -3.57 -4.91
CA ASN A 113 -7.32 -4.41 -4.23
C ASN A 113 -7.26 -4.14 -2.73
N TYR A 114 -8.42 -4.03 -2.10
CA TYR A 114 -8.60 -3.84 -0.67
C TYR A 114 -9.55 -4.89 -0.11
N GLU A 115 -9.20 -5.50 1.01
CA GLU A 115 -10.12 -6.30 1.83
C GLU A 115 -10.38 -5.57 3.15
N LEU A 116 -11.64 -5.45 3.51
CA LEU A 116 -12.12 -4.87 4.75
C LEU A 116 -12.91 -5.94 5.50
N TYR A 117 -12.54 -6.20 6.75
CA TYR A 117 -13.08 -7.29 7.55
C TYR A 117 -14.13 -6.79 8.55
N ASP A 118 -15.22 -7.55 8.69
CA ASP A 118 -16.29 -7.20 9.63
C ASP A 118 -15.81 -7.32 11.09
N GLY A 119 -15.98 -6.23 11.84
CA GLY A 119 -15.64 -6.19 13.27
C GLY A 119 -14.14 -6.11 13.59
N ILE A 120 -13.26 -5.98 12.58
CA ILE A 120 -11.82 -5.82 12.77
C ILE A 120 -11.38 -4.58 12.00
N PRO A 121 -10.66 -3.61 12.61
CA PRO A 121 -10.17 -2.42 11.94
C PRO A 121 -8.92 -2.74 11.08
N LEU A 122 -9.00 -3.80 10.28
CA LEU A 122 -7.93 -4.31 9.42
C LEU A 122 -8.26 -4.04 7.96
N ILE A 123 -7.31 -3.41 7.28
CA ILE A 123 -7.29 -3.25 5.83
C ILE A 123 -6.21 -4.16 5.27
N VAL A 124 -6.51 -4.94 4.25
CA VAL A 124 -5.50 -5.68 3.49
C VAL A 124 -5.46 -5.12 2.09
N LYS A 125 -4.26 -4.80 1.60
CA LYS A 125 -4.06 -4.19 0.28
C LYS A 125 -3.02 -4.94 -0.53
N TRP A 126 -3.27 -5.06 -1.84
CA TRP A 126 -2.27 -5.52 -2.81
C TRP A 126 -2.55 -4.95 -4.20
N VAL A 127 -1.53 -4.96 -5.03
CA VAL A 127 -1.58 -4.50 -6.41
C VAL A 127 -1.48 -5.68 -7.36
N THR A 128 -2.37 -5.74 -8.34
CA THR A 128 -2.33 -6.70 -9.45
C THR A 128 -1.94 -5.96 -10.73
N VAL A 129 -0.94 -6.45 -11.44
CA VAL A 129 -0.51 -5.94 -12.75
C VAL A 129 -0.72 -7.02 -13.79
N GLU A 130 -1.50 -6.73 -14.82
CA GLU A 130 -1.80 -7.65 -15.92
C GLU A 130 -1.30 -7.06 -17.24
N ASN A 131 -0.41 -7.76 -17.94
CA ASN A 131 0.06 -7.34 -19.24
C ASN A 131 -0.85 -7.89 -20.35
N LYS A 132 -1.68 -7.03 -20.95
CA LYS A 132 -2.48 -7.36 -22.16
C LYS A 132 -1.84 -6.88 -23.45
N THR A 133 -0.68 -6.22 -23.38
CA THR A 133 0.04 -5.80 -24.57
C THR A 133 0.65 -7.00 -25.29
N SER A 134 1.00 -6.85 -26.54
CA SER A 134 1.76 -7.87 -27.30
C SER A 134 3.25 -7.89 -26.94
N ALA A 135 3.74 -6.87 -26.24
CA ALA A 135 5.13 -6.75 -25.83
C ALA A 135 5.37 -7.34 -24.43
N VAL A 136 6.58 -7.81 -24.18
CA VAL A 136 7.03 -8.12 -22.82
C VAL A 136 7.29 -6.81 -22.08
N ILE A 137 6.75 -6.68 -20.87
CA ILE A 137 7.06 -5.57 -19.98
C ILE A 137 7.91 -6.07 -18.81
N LYS A 138 8.92 -5.32 -18.44
CA LYS A 138 9.70 -5.59 -17.24
C LYS A 138 9.13 -4.81 -16.07
N LEU A 139 8.64 -5.51 -15.05
CA LEU A 139 8.16 -4.93 -13.81
C LEU A 139 9.32 -4.93 -12.80
N ASP A 140 10.01 -3.80 -12.71
CA ASP A 140 11.22 -3.67 -11.89
C ASP A 140 10.88 -3.55 -10.41
N ARG A 141 9.85 -2.78 -10.05
CA ARG A 141 9.41 -2.55 -8.66
C ARG A 141 7.92 -2.27 -8.58
N VAL A 142 7.30 -2.69 -7.49
CA VAL A 142 5.95 -2.30 -7.08
C VAL A 142 6.00 -1.75 -5.66
N VAL A 143 5.69 -0.46 -5.51
CA VAL A 143 5.41 0.14 -4.21
C VAL A 143 3.92 -0.07 -3.96
N ASN A 144 3.61 -0.94 -3.02
CA ASN A 144 2.26 -1.43 -2.74
C ASN A 144 1.40 -0.40 -2.01
N GLU A 145 2.03 0.39 -1.14
CA GLU A 145 1.38 1.42 -0.33
C GLU A 145 2.23 2.67 -0.25
N ILE A 146 1.58 3.83 -0.27
CA ILE A 146 2.21 5.14 -0.06
C ILE A 146 1.27 5.98 0.79
N LEU A 147 1.61 6.19 2.06
CA LEU A 147 0.78 6.94 2.99
C LEU A 147 1.53 8.17 3.52
N GLY A 148 0.98 9.36 3.32
CA GLY A 148 1.40 10.58 3.98
C GLY A 148 0.70 10.68 5.33
N ILE A 149 1.37 10.25 6.40
CA ILE A 149 0.82 10.12 7.75
C ILE A 149 1.06 11.40 8.54
N VAL A 150 0.13 11.74 9.43
CA VAL A 150 0.27 12.87 10.35
C VAL A 150 1.43 12.59 11.31
N GLU A 151 2.34 13.53 11.44
CA GLU A 151 3.50 13.45 12.31
C GLU A 151 3.10 13.61 13.78
N GLU A 152 3.80 12.91 14.65
CA GLU A 152 3.62 13.02 16.10
C GLU A 152 4.76 13.76 16.79
N GLU A 153 5.91 13.84 16.16
CA GLU A 153 7.11 14.41 16.78
C GLU A 153 7.79 15.43 15.86
N SER A 154 8.39 16.44 16.47
CA SER A 154 9.10 17.50 15.75
C SER A 154 10.55 17.12 15.47
N ALA A 155 11.04 17.42 14.28
CA ALA A 155 12.44 17.30 13.90
C ALA A 155 13.40 18.18 14.74
N VAL A 156 12.88 19.12 15.50
CA VAL A 156 13.68 19.98 16.40
C VAL A 156 14.25 19.20 17.59
N VAL A 157 13.67 18.05 17.92
CA VAL A 157 14.03 17.30 19.15
C VAL A 157 14.93 16.10 18.93
N GLY A 158 15.31 15.77 17.70
CA GLY A 158 16.17 14.61 17.46
C GLY A 158 16.64 14.41 16.03
N LYS A 159 17.30 13.28 15.80
CA LYS A 159 17.69 12.84 14.47
C LYS A 159 16.57 11.99 13.87
N PRO A 160 16.40 11.97 12.53
CA PRO A 160 15.33 11.24 11.86
C PRO A 160 15.23 9.77 12.29
N GLU A 161 16.36 9.09 12.43
CA GLU A 161 16.45 7.69 12.84
C GLU A 161 16.05 7.44 14.31
N MET A 162 16.01 8.48 15.13
CA MET A 162 15.61 8.43 16.53
C MET A 162 14.19 8.91 16.77
N MET A 163 13.53 9.46 15.75
CA MET A 163 12.16 9.96 15.86
C MET A 163 11.18 8.81 15.92
N LYS A 164 10.10 9.02 16.66
CA LYS A 164 9.02 8.04 16.71
C LYS A 164 8.33 7.96 15.36
N LYS A 165 8.03 6.74 14.97
CA LYS A 165 7.11 6.48 13.85
C LYS A 165 5.70 6.92 14.27
N PRO A 166 4.86 7.43 13.34
CA PRO A 166 3.47 7.75 13.64
C PRO A 166 2.74 6.56 14.27
N GLN A 167 1.90 6.85 15.27
CA GLN A 167 1.06 5.85 15.94
C GLN A 167 -0.33 5.80 15.28
N GLY A 168 -1.19 4.90 15.76
CA GLY A 168 -2.54 4.75 15.22
C GLY A 168 -2.63 3.83 14.01
N ILE A 169 -1.49 3.33 13.50
CA ILE A 169 -1.45 2.31 12.45
C ILE A 169 -0.32 1.31 12.74
N TYR A 170 -0.64 0.03 12.63
CA TYR A 170 0.34 -1.05 12.62
C TYR A 170 0.31 -1.72 11.24
N VAL A 171 1.45 -1.86 10.62
CA VAL A 171 1.54 -2.41 9.25
C VAL A 171 2.49 -3.59 9.22
N GLU A 172 2.06 -4.65 8.55
CA GLU A 172 2.87 -5.83 8.25
C GLU A 172 2.67 -6.26 6.80
N THR A 173 3.55 -7.12 6.29
CA THR A 173 3.39 -7.72 4.97
C THR A 173 3.48 -9.24 5.04
N ASN A 174 2.95 -9.93 4.01
CA ASN A 174 3.15 -11.36 3.83
C ASN A 174 4.48 -11.71 3.13
N TYR A 175 5.40 -10.77 3.04
CA TYR A 175 6.71 -11.01 2.47
C TYR A 175 7.56 -11.82 3.46
N ALA A 176 7.85 -13.05 3.09
CA ALA A 176 8.78 -13.90 3.85
C ALA A 176 10.13 -13.88 3.16
N PHE A 177 11.11 -13.30 3.82
CA PHE A 177 12.49 -13.35 3.36
C PHE A 177 13.13 -14.68 3.78
N ASN A 178 13.88 -15.27 2.88
CA ASN A 178 14.62 -16.50 3.17
C ASN A 178 15.61 -16.27 4.34
N ASN A 179 15.49 -17.02 5.42
CA ASN A 179 16.22 -16.85 6.69
C ASN A 179 15.74 -15.69 7.60
N ALA A 180 14.50 -15.27 7.47
CA ALA A 180 13.92 -14.19 8.27
C ALA A 180 13.67 -14.57 9.75
N MET A 181 14.63 -15.20 10.41
CA MET A 181 14.59 -15.41 11.86
C MET A 181 15.16 -14.22 12.65
N ARG A 182 15.47 -13.13 11.98
CA ARG A 182 16.01 -11.89 12.57
C ARG A 182 14.96 -10.81 12.53
N TYR A 183 14.73 -10.17 13.67
CA TYR A 183 13.75 -9.09 13.81
C TYR A 183 14.07 -7.85 12.95
N ASP A 184 15.34 -7.61 12.67
CA ASP A 184 15.83 -6.51 11.85
C ASP A 184 15.64 -6.73 10.35
N ILE A 185 15.18 -7.91 9.95
CA ILE A 185 14.87 -8.25 8.53
C ILE A 185 13.37 -8.17 8.25
N SER A 186 12.51 -8.31 9.24
CA SER A 186 11.05 -8.26 9.07
C SER A 186 10.58 -6.89 8.54
N ASP A 187 11.31 -5.83 8.82
CA ASP A 187 11.02 -4.46 8.36
C ASP A 187 11.50 -4.13 6.94
N GLN A 188 12.05 -5.09 6.20
CA GLN A 188 12.58 -4.82 4.84
C GLN A 188 11.51 -4.45 3.80
N THR A 189 10.26 -4.51 4.16
CA THR A 189 9.16 -4.08 3.31
C THR A 189 8.53 -2.76 3.75
N LEU A 190 8.85 -2.27 4.93
CA LEU A 190 8.28 -1.05 5.50
C LEU A 190 9.34 0.06 5.52
N HIS A 191 9.13 1.09 4.73
CA HIS A 191 10.06 2.20 4.58
C HIS A 191 9.44 3.49 5.07
N TRP A 192 9.85 3.93 6.25
CA TRP A 192 9.50 5.24 6.79
C TRP A 192 10.47 6.29 6.26
N LYS A 193 9.92 7.28 5.55
CA LYS A 193 10.68 8.32 4.86
C LYS A 193 10.24 9.70 5.29
N THR A 194 11.13 10.65 5.17
CA THR A 194 10.82 12.07 5.30
C THR A 194 10.04 12.56 4.08
N ASP A 195 9.23 13.60 4.24
CA ASP A 195 8.53 14.25 3.15
C ASP A 195 9.14 15.62 2.86
N SER A 196 9.91 15.70 1.78
CA SER A 196 10.54 16.94 1.32
C SER A 196 9.57 17.88 0.58
N SER A 197 8.30 17.49 0.41
CA SER A 197 7.32 18.27 -0.35
C SER A 197 6.69 19.41 0.46
N TYR A 198 6.91 19.45 1.76
CA TYR A 198 6.43 20.51 2.64
C TYR A 198 7.33 20.69 3.86
N THR A 199 7.21 21.83 4.53
CA THR A 199 7.79 22.10 5.85
C THR A 199 6.73 22.59 6.81
N SER A 200 6.82 22.20 8.07
CA SER A 200 5.95 22.62 9.16
C SER A 200 6.73 22.66 10.46
N GLN A 201 6.09 23.06 11.57
CA GLN A 201 6.72 23.01 12.88
C GLN A 201 7.17 21.59 13.27
N VAL A 202 6.44 20.57 12.85
CA VAL A 202 6.76 19.16 13.14
C VAL A 202 7.64 18.52 12.06
N ASN A 203 7.71 19.06 10.86
CA ASN A 203 8.62 18.62 9.78
C ASN A 203 9.64 19.74 9.46
N TYR A 204 10.19 20.33 10.47
CA TYR A 204 11.08 21.47 10.42
C TYR A 204 12.36 21.10 9.69
N ASN A 205 13.09 20.99 9.12
CA ASN A 205 14.24 20.58 8.33
C ASN A 205 13.97 19.41 7.38
N TYR A 206 12.70 19.04 7.14
CA TYR A 206 12.33 17.87 6.31
C TYR A 206 12.92 16.56 6.83
N GLU A 207 12.95 16.36 8.13
CA GLU A 207 13.61 15.21 8.76
C GLU A 207 12.63 14.21 9.40
N THR A 208 11.39 14.63 9.66
CA THR A 208 10.40 13.76 10.32
C THR A 208 9.95 12.62 9.39
N PRO A 209 10.05 11.34 9.80
CA PRO A 209 9.68 10.19 8.98
C PRO A 209 8.15 10.01 8.93
N CYS A 210 7.50 10.74 8.04
CA CYS A 210 6.05 10.86 7.94
C CYS A 210 5.44 10.34 6.61
N ILE A 211 6.23 9.66 5.80
CA ILE A 211 5.76 8.88 4.66
C ILE A 211 6.06 7.40 4.93
N LEU A 212 5.02 6.57 4.87
CA LEU A 212 5.17 5.13 4.81
C LEU A 212 5.10 4.68 3.35
N GLU A 213 6.13 4.01 2.87
CA GLU A 213 6.11 3.24 1.62
C GLU A 213 6.27 1.75 1.93
N VAL A 214 5.47 0.90 1.26
CA VAL A 214 5.52 -0.55 1.46
C VAL A 214 5.94 -1.23 0.16
N TYR A 215 7.12 -1.82 0.15
CA TYR A 215 7.66 -2.58 -0.98
C TYR A 215 8.86 -3.44 -0.55
N PRO A 216 9.07 -4.62 -1.16
CA PRO A 216 10.31 -5.38 -1.00
C PRO A 216 11.46 -4.70 -1.76
N ASP A 217 12.63 -4.56 -1.14
CA ASP A 217 13.77 -3.86 -1.74
C ASP A 217 14.24 -4.45 -3.07
N LYS A 218 14.13 -5.76 -3.23
CA LYS A 218 14.67 -6.51 -4.37
C LYS A 218 13.62 -7.21 -5.23
N ALA A 219 12.36 -6.81 -5.16
CA ALA A 219 11.27 -7.46 -5.87
C ALA A 219 10.36 -6.45 -6.59
N PRO A 220 9.64 -6.88 -7.65
CA PRO A 220 9.65 -8.21 -8.23
C PRO A 220 10.79 -8.47 -9.23
N GLY A 221 11.29 -7.47 -9.99
CA GLY A 221 12.34 -7.64 -10.98
C GLY A 221 12.03 -8.71 -12.03
N ILE A 222 10.77 -8.80 -12.50
CA ILE A 222 10.30 -9.85 -13.41
C ILE A 222 9.88 -9.31 -14.77
N GLU A 223 9.88 -10.19 -15.76
CA GLU A 223 9.29 -9.96 -17.08
C GLU A 223 7.87 -10.55 -17.10
N LEU A 224 6.91 -9.74 -17.57
CA LEU A 224 5.54 -10.18 -17.81
C LEU A 224 5.29 -10.24 -19.30
N LYS A 225 5.05 -11.44 -19.81
CA LYS A 225 4.60 -11.69 -21.18
C LYS A 225 3.13 -11.34 -21.34
N GLN A 226 2.66 -11.35 -22.56
CA GLN A 226 1.25 -11.14 -22.85
C GLN A 226 0.36 -12.12 -22.04
N ASN A 227 -0.68 -11.58 -21.42
CA ASN A 227 -1.65 -12.28 -20.55
C ASN A 227 -1.09 -12.82 -19.23
N GLU A 228 0.15 -12.54 -18.89
CA GLU A 228 0.65 -12.83 -17.55
C GLU A 228 0.20 -11.80 -16.53
N VAL A 229 0.03 -12.27 -15.29
CA VAL A 229 -0.46 -11.50 -14.15
C VAL A 229 0.51 -11.61 -13.00
N PHE A 230 0.84 -10.46 -12.42
CA PHE A 230 1.61 -10.36 -11.20
C PHE A 230 0.73 -9.83 -10.07
N ASN A 231 0.88 -10.38 -8.86
CA ASN A 231 0.32 -9.83 -7.64
C ASN A 231 1.45 -9.43 -6.70
N SER A 232 1.39 -8.21 -6.18
CA SER A 232 2.35 -7.72 -5.20
C SER A 232 2.25 -8.47 -3.87
N VAL A 233 3.17 -8.17 -2.96
CA VAL A 233 2.98 -8.49 -1.54
C VAL A 233 1.65 -7.91 -1.05
N ARG A 234 1.07 -8.53 -0.02
CA ARG A 234 -0.08 -7.96 0.70
C ARG A 234 0.42 -7.17 1.89
N SER A 235 -0.04 -5.94 2.03
CA SER A 235 0.07 -5.18 3.26
C SER A 235 -1.17 -5.42 4.13
N TYR A 236 -0.93 -5.53 5.42
CA TYR A 236 -1.94 -5.69 6.46
C TYR A 236 -1.84 -4.48 7.37
N GLU A 237 -2.86 -3.65 7.37
CA GLU A 237 -2.89 -2.36 8.03
C GLU A 237 -3.95 -2.39 9.12
N LEU A 238 -3.51 -2.47 10.36
CA LEU A 238 -4.38 -2.44 11.53
C LEU A 238 -4.47 -1.00 12.04
N LEU A 239 -5.66 -0.44 12.05
CA LEU A 239 -5.95 0.87 12.64
C LEU A 239 -6.20 0.72 14.15
N MET A 240 -5.46 1.48 14.96
CA MET A 240 -5.50 1.41 16.43
C MET A 240 -6.14 2.65 17.06
#